data_64da60cb25155142d4ecf9a0683d8ad8
#
_entry.id   64da60cb25155142d4ecf9a0683d8ad8
#
_cell.length_a   1.000
_cell.length_b   1.000
_cell.length_c   1.000
_cell.angle_alpha   90.00
_cell.angle_beta   90.00
_cell.angle_gamma   90.00
#
_symmetry.space_group_name_H-M   'P 1'
#
loop_
_entity.id
_entity.type
_entity.pdbx_description
1 polymer ?
#
loop_
_entity_poly.entity_id
_entity_poly.type
_entity_poly.pdbx_seq_one_letter_code
_entity_poly.pdbx_strand_id
1 'polypeptide(L)'
;MQNKNIFKSLLFITLLVLSCTSKAQDKNAKALLDQVTTKIKSYNSIRIDFKYSLSNAKENINQDSKGNVILQGNQFVLNFMGVTKIFDGKKTYTIVPEDEEVTISKVNENDNSAVTPSKMLTFFNSGYKYTLDQVTNVKGRKIQYVKLIPINSKDQRKEILLGIDNQTKNIYNLIEIGKKGTKTTLTVNSFKTNQPLSKNQFTFVKSNYPNYYINTLD
;
A
#
# COMPACT_ATOMS: atom_id res chain seq x y z
N MET A 1 -9.70 47.51 46.37
CA MET A 1 -10.57 46.76 45.41
C MET A 1 -9.91 46.47 44.02
N GLN A 2 -8.60 46.56 43.91
CA GLN A 2 -7.89 46.44 42.60
C GLN A 2 -7.33 45.03 42.27
N ASN A 3 -7.21 44.13 43.25
CA ASN A 3 -6.53 42.83 43.05
C ASN A 3 -7.40 41.70 42.47
N LYS A 4 -8.74 41.85 42.43
CA LYS A 4 -9.64 40.82 41.90
C LYS A 4 -9.69 40.76 40.37
N ASN A 5 -9.39 41.85 39.67
CA ASN A 5 -9.46 41.93 38.23
C ASN A 5 -8.19 41.38 37.54
N ILE A 6 -7.03 41.51 38.23
CA ILE A 6 -5.76 40.99 37.75
C ILE A 6 -5.78 39.44 37.75
N PHE A 7 -6.38 38.84 38.79
CA PHE A 7 -6.48 37.38 38.89
C PHE A 7 -7.42 36.74 37.84
N LYS A 8 -8.50 37.44 37.50
CA LYS A 8 -9.40 37.01 36.43
C LYS A 8 -8.77 37.12 35.05
N SER A 9 -7.96 38.16 34.81
CA SER A 9 -7.24 38.35 33.54
C SER A 9 -6.13 37.33 33.37
N LEU A 10 -5.41 36.97 34.44
CA LEU A 10 -4.35 35.95 34.42
C LEU A 10 -4.93 34.55 34.19
N LEU A 11 -6.09 34.23 34.75
CA LEU A 11 -6.79 32.96 34.55
C LEU A 11 -7.29 32.78 33.09
N PHE A 12 -7.70 33.88 32.46
CA PHE A 12 -8.17 33.86 31.06
C PHE A 12 -7.02 33.65 30.05
N ILE A 13 -5.84 34.19 30.34
CA ILE A 13 -4.63 34.02 29.50
C ILE A 13 -4.10 32.59 29.62
N THR A 14 -4.18 31.97 30.81
CA THR A 14 -3.74 30.58 31.02
C THR A 14 -4.66 29.56 30.29
N LEU A 15 -5.94 29.89 30.13
CA LEU A 15 -6.90 29.01 29.39
C LEU A 15 -6.73 29.06 27.88
N LEU A 16 -6.15 30.12 27.32
CA LEU A 16 -5.94 30.30 25.88
C LEU A 16 -4.73 29.53 25.36
N VAL A 17 -3.80 29.12 26.21
CA VAL A 17 -2.56 28.42 25.81
C VAL A 17 -2.76 26.90 25.72
N LEU A 18 -3.87 26.33 26.25
CA LEU A 18 -4.12 24.90 26.25
C LEU A 18 -4.83 24.35 25.00
N SER A 19 -5.11 25.17 23.99
CA SER A 19 -5.99 24.78 22.90
C SER A 19 -5.28 24.41 21.58
N CYS A 20 -3.96 24.31 21.52
CA CYS A 20 -3.23 24.04 20.27
C CYS A 20 -2.43 22.73 20.29
N THR A 21 -3.00 21.64 20.80
CA THR A 21 -2.48 20.30 20.44
C THR A 21 -3.31 19.70 19.29
N SER A 22 -3.52 20.45 18.21
CA SER A 22 -3.78 19.81 16.93
C SER A 22 -2.52 19.00 16.61
N LYS A 23 -2.59 17.68 16.68
CA LYS A 23 -1.50 16.81 16.22
C LYS A 23 -1.30 17.11 14.74
N ALA A 24 -0.45 18.09 14.45
CA ALA A 24 -0.02 18.40 13.11
C ALA A 24 0.56 17.13 12.51
N GLN A 25 0.13 16.78 11.31
CA GLN A 25 0.68 15.69 10.56
C GLN A 25 2.19 15.89 10.43
N ASP A 26 2.99 14.84 10.68
CA ASP A 26 4.44 14.93 10.68
C ASP A 26 4.95 15.38 9.29
N LYS A 27 5.51 16.59 9.22
CA LYS A 27 6.01 17.18 7.98
C LYS A 27 7.14 16.37 7.35
N ASN A 28 7.98 15.74 8.18
CA ASN A 28 9.11 14.93 7.69
C ASN A 28 8.60 13.60 7.13
N ALA A 29 7.62 12.98 7.78
CA ALA A 29 6.96 11.79 7.25
C ALA A 29 6.27 12.11 5.92
N LYS A 30 5.57 13.25 5.83
CA LYS A 30 4.96 13.68 4.57
C LYS A 30 6.00 13.87 3.46
N ALA A 31 7.06 14.59 3.72
CA ALA A 31 8.12 14.84 2.75
C ALA A 31 8.74 13.53 2.23
N LEU A 32 8.94 12.54 3.10
CA LEU A 32 9.43 11.22 2.70
C LEU A 32 8.43 10.48 1.81
N LEU A 33 7.14 10.46 2.17
CA LEU A 33 6.08 9.84 1.38
C LEU A 33 5.90 10.52 0.00
N ASP A 34 6.02 11.84 -0.06
CA ASP A 34 6.00 12.61 -1.31
C ASP A 34 7.19 12.24 -2.22
N GLN A 35 8.40 12.04 -1.65
CA GLN A 35 9.57 11.56 -2.39
C GLN A 35 9.34 10.16 -2.97
N VAL A 36 8.78 9.23 -2.20
CA VAL A 36 8.41 7.88 -2.67
C VAL A 36 7.41 7.97 -3.80
N THR A 37 6.36 8.77 -3.65
CA THR A 37 5.32 8.96 -4.67
C THR A 37 5.91 9.53 -5.97
N THR A 38 6.75 10.56 -5.88
CA THR A 38 7.43 11.17 -7.03
C THR A 38 8.31 10.15 -7.73
N LYS A 39 9.05 9.35 -6.97
CA LYS A 39 9.93 8.31 -7.49
C LYS A 39 9.13 7.22 -8.24
N ILE A 40 8.05 6.71 -7.63
CA ILE A 40 7.18 5.72 -8.27
C ILE A 40 6.60 6.25 -9.59
N LYS A 41 6.14 7.50 -9.62
CA LYS A 41 5.57 8.14 -10.82
C LYS A 41 6.60 8.39 -11.92
N SER A 42 7.89 8.45 -11.59
CA SER A 42 8.96 8.67 -12.58
C SER A 42 9.32 7.41 -13.40
N TYR A 43 8.84 6.24 -13.00
CA TYR A 43 9.15 5.00 -13.67
C TYR A 43 8.14 4.68 -14.78
N ASN A 44 8.64 4.30 -15.97
CA ASN A 44 7.80 3.83 -17.07
C ASN A 44 7.22 2.44 -16.79
N SER A 45 8.03 1.57 -16.17
CA SER A 45 7.60 0.24 -15.73
C SER A 45 8.25 -0.14 -14.41
N ILE A 46 7.56 -0.96 -13.63
CA ILE A 46 8.05 -1.47 -12.35
C ILE A 46 7.81 -2.98 -12.34
N ARG A 47 8.83 -3.75 -11.94
CA ARG A 47 8.71 -5.18 -11.64
C ARG A 47 9.11 -5.39 -10.18
N ILE A 48 8.25 -6.03 -9.42
CA ILE A 48 8.46 -6.34 -8.01
C ILE A 48 8.30 -7.84 -7.80
N ASP A 49 9.30 -8.48 -7.20
CA ASP A 49 9.16 -9.79 -6.59
C ASP A 49 9.05 -9.60 -5.08
N PHE A 50 8.07 -10.24 -4.46
CA PHE A 50 7.81 -10.05 -3.02
C PHE A 50 7.58 -11.36 -2.29
N LYS A 51 7.82 -11.32 -0.99
CA LYS A 51 7.36 -12.31 -0.02
C LYS A 51 6.15 -11.74 0.72
N TYR A 52 5.13 -12.55 0.87
CA TYR A 52 3.96 -12.30 1.70
C TYR A 52 4.01 -13.23 2.91
N SER A 53 3.75 -12.70 4.10
CA SER A 53 3.63 -13.47 5.33
C SER A 53 2.38 -13.02 6.08
N LEU A 54 1.57 -13.97 6.49
CA LEU A 54 0.38 -13.77 7.31
C LEU A 54 0.56 -14.51 8.62
N SER A 55 0.38 -13.83 9.75
CA SER A 55 0.45 -14.44 11.06
C SER A 55 -0.63 -13.91 12.00
N ASN A 56 -1.18 -14.81 12.81
CA ASN A 56 -2.05 -14.47 13.94
C ASN A 56 -1.82 -15.49 15.03
N ALA A 57 -1.13 -15.09 16.11
CA ALA A 57 -0.80 -16.01 17.21
C ALA A 57 -2.05 -16.53 17.95
N LYS A 58 -3.13 -15.74 18.02
CA LYS A 58 -4.37 -16.15 18.67
C LYS A 58 -5.11 -17.25 17.92
N GLU A 59 -5.03 -17.19 16.57
CA GLU A 59 -5.71 -18.14 15.67
C GLU A 59 -4.75 -19.22 15.17
N ASN A 60 -3.50 -19.26 15.68
CA ASN A 60 -2.46 -20.19 15.26
C ASN A 60 -2.22 -20.18 13.73
N ILE A 61 -2.34 -18.98 13.11
CA ILE A 61 -2.11 -18.79 11.68
C ILE A 61 -0.65 -18.39 11.47
N ASN A 62 0.04 -19.09 10.58
CA ASN A 62 1.36 -18.71 10.07
C ASN A 62 1.51 -19.22 8.63
N GLN A 63 1.43 -18.31 7.67
CA GLN A 63 1.46 -18.62 6.23
C GLN A 63 2.44 -17.71 5.52
N ASP A 64 3.25 -18.32 4.67
CA ASP A 64 4.19 -17.62 3.78
C ASP A 64 3.84 -17.92 2.32
N SER A 65 3.96 -16.92 1.48
CA SER A 65 3.78 -17.06 0.04
C SER A 65 4.72 -16.11 -0.70
N LYS A 66 4.91 -16.34 -1.99
CA LYS A 66 5.68 -15.46 -2.85
C LYS A 66 4.81 -15.00 -4.01
N GLY A 67 5.10 -13.83 -4.53
CA GLY A 67 4.41 -13.32 -5.70
C GLY A 67 5.30 -12.35 -6.47
N ASN A 68 4.81 -11.97 -7.64
CA ASN A 68 5.43 -10.92 -8.43
C ASN A 68 4.36 -10.06 -9.10
N VAL A 69 4.70 -8.82 -9.36
CA VAL A 69 3.85 -7.89 -10.09
C VAL A 69 4.68 -7.12 -11.09
N ILE A 70 4.13 -6.93 -12.28
CA ILE A 70 4.66 -6.06 -13.33
C ILE A 70 3.63 -4.97 -13.60
N LEU A 71 4.08 -3.73 -13.67
CA LEU A 71 3.26 -2.53 -13.75
C LEU A 71 3.77 -1.63 -14.87
N GLN A 72 2.84 -1.07 -15.66
CA GLN A 72 3.14 -0.01 -16.63
C GLN A 72 1.91 0.90 -16.79
N GLY A 73 2.04 2.17 -16.43
CA GLY A 73 0.89 3.07 -16.41
C GLY A 73 -0.22 2.55 -15.49
N ASN A 74 -1.40 2.30 -16.07
CA ASN A 74 -2.54 1.70 -15.36
C ASN A 74 -2.68 0.19 -15.59
N GLN A 75 -1.77 -0.45 -16.33
CA GLN A 75 -1.78 -1.88 -16.63
C GLN A 75 -0.95 -2.68 -15.63
N PHE A 76 -1.33 -3.92 -15.35
CA PHE A 76 -0.54 -4.81 -14.50
C PHE A 76 -0.73 -6.30 -14.83
N VAL A 77 0.27 -7.08 -14.44
CA VAL A 77 0.17 -8.53 -14.26
C VAL A 77 0.63 -8.86 -12.85
N LEU A 78 -0.22 -9.49 -12.06
CA LEU A 78 0.08 -9.98 -10.71
C LEU A 78 -0.01 -11.49 -10.71
N ASN A 79 1.04 -12.18 -10.27
CA ASN A 79 1.04 -13.61 -9.96
C ASN A 79 1.17 -13.77 -8.46
N PHE A 80 0.16 -14.34 -7.82
CA PHE A 80 0.14 -14.51 -6.37
C PHE A 80 -0.81 -15.64 -5.97
N MET A 81 -0.34 -16.54 -5.09
CA MET A 81 -1.12 -17.67 -4.55
C MET A 81 -1.80 -18.53 -5.63
N GLY A 82 -1.08 -18.90 -6.67
CA GLY A 82 -1.62 -19.72 -7.76
C GLY A 82 -2.50 -18.97 -8.77
N VAL A 83 -2.85 -17.72 -8.50
CA VAL A 83 -3.71 -16.91 -9.36
C VAL A 83 -2.89 -15.92 -10.18
N THR A 84 -3.20 -15.80 -11.47
CA THR A 84 -2.70 -14.72 -12.33
C THR A 84 -3.80 -13.72 -12.58
N LYS A 85 -3.53 -12.46 -12.27
CA LYS A 85 -4.44 -11.36 -12.54
C LYS A 85 -3.81 -10.39 -13.56
N ILE A 86 -4.46 -10.20 -14.71
CA ILE A 86 -4.04 -9.28 -15.76
C ILE A 86 -5.04 -8.12 -15.81
N PHE A 87 -4.56 -6.90 -15.80
CA PHE A 87 -5.35 -5.72 -16.11
C PHE A 87 -4.77 -5.03 -17.34
N ASP A 88 -5.54 -4.97 -18.40
CA ASP A 88 -5.12 -4.42 -19.69
C ASP A 88 -5.36 -2.90 -19.84
N GLY A 89 -5.87 -2.27 -18.77
CA GLY A 89 -6.28 -0.87 -18.74
C GLY A 89 -7.79 -0.65 -18.85
N LYS A 90 -8.56 -1.72 -19.20
CA LYS A 90 -10.03 -1.68 -19.35
C LYS A 90 -10.71 -2.85 -18.66
N LYS A 91 -10.14 -4.04 -18.75
CA LYS A 91 -10.66 -5.30 -18.20
C LYS A 91 -9.66 -5.95 -17.27
N THR A 92 -10.17 -6.64 -16.27
CA THR A 92 -9.38 -7.54 -15.43
C THR A 92 -9.68 -8.98 -15.83
N TYR A 93 -8.63 -9.76 -16.05
CA TYR A 93 -8.66 -11.20 -16.31
C TYR A 93 -8.08 -11.89 -15.10
N THR A 94 -8.90 -12.64 -14.38
CA THR A 94 -8.46 -13.46 -13.25
C THR A 94 -8.40 -14.91 -13.69
N ILE A 95 -7.20 -15.47 -13.70
CA ILE A 95 -6.92 -16.83 -14.19
C ILE A 95 -6.59 -17.67 -12.96
N VAL A 96 -7.38 -18.73 -12.74
CA VAL A 96 -7.22 -19.70 -11.65
C VAL A 96 -6.92 -21.06 -12.27
N PRO A 97 -5.63 -21.42 -12.44
CA PRO A 97 -5.25 -22.67 -13.12
C PRO A 97 -5.76 -23.93 -12.41
N GLU A 98 -5.86 -23.92 -11.09
CA GLU A 98 -6.36 -25.07 -10.30
C GLU A 98 -7.81 -25.41 -10.66
N ASP A 99 -8.64 -24.39 -10.95
CA ASP A 99 -10.06 -24.55 -11.31
C ASP A 99 -10.28 -24.55 -12.82
N GLU A 100 -9.21 -24.39 -13.62
CA GLU A 100 -9.30 -24.20 -15.08
C GLU A 100 -10.30 -23.10 -15.46
N GLU A 101 -10.30 -22.00 -14.69
CA GLU A 101 -11.25 -20.90 -14.88
C GLU A 101 -10.55 -19.57 -15.21
N VAL A 102 -11.19 -18.80 -16.10
CA VAL A 102 -10.87 -17.38 -16.34
C VAL A 102 -12.11 -16.54 -16.11
N THR A 103 -12.06 -15.65 -15.15
CA THR A 103 -13.09 -14.62 -14.95
C THR A 103 -12.65 -13.31 -15.59
N ILE A 104 -13.49 -12.76 -16.47
CA ILE A 104 -13.29 -11.47 -17.15
C ILE A 104 -14.26 -10.47 -16.52
N SER A 105 -13.76 -9.37 -15.98
CA SER A 105 -14.59 -8.28 -15.44
C SER A 105 -14.21 -6.94 -16.03
N LYS A 106 -15.21 -6.11 -16.34
CA LYS A 106 -14.98 -4.70 -16.69
C LYS A 106 -14.71 -3.89 -15.45
N VAL A 107 -13.77 -2.97 -15.53
CA VAL A 107 -13.58 -2.00 -14.46
C VAL A 107 -14.56 -0.87 -14.69
N ASN A 108 -15.43 -0.63 -13.72
CA ASN A 108 -16.28 0.54 -13.74
C ASN A 108 -15.41 1.77 -13.49
N GLU A 109 -15.27 2.64 -14.49
CA GLU A 109 -14.44 3.86 -14.40
C GLU A 109 -14.90 4.80 -13.27
N ASN A 110 -16.16 4.70 -12.87
CA ASN A 110 -16.73 5.45 -11.75
C ASN A 110 -16.47 4.79 -10.39
N ASP A 111 -15.91 3.58 -10.36
CA ASP A 111 -15.58 2.89 -9.14
C ASP A 111 -14.22 3.34 -8.61
N ASN A 112 -14.24 4.34 -7.73
CA ASN A 112 -13.06 4.79 -7.00
C ASN A 112 -12.41 3.69 -6.14
N SER A 113 -13.06 2.54 -5.96
CA SER A 113 -12.53 1.37 -5.26
C SER A 113 -11.63 0.50 -6.16
N ALA A 114 -11.67 0.71 -7.50
CA ALA A 114 -10.79 0.00 -8.41
C ALA A 114 -9.32 0.26 -8.05
N VAL A 115 -8.67 -0.79 -7.55
CA VAL A 115 -7.28 -0.74 -7.12
C VAL A 115 -6.39 -0.81 -8.35
N THR A 116 -5.97 0.35 -8.85
CA THR A 116 -4.94 0.40 -9.89
C THR A 116 -3.55 0.19 -9.28
N PRO A 117 -2.57 -0.29 -10.03
CA PRO A 117 -1.22 -0.49 -9.56
C PRO A 117 -0.59 0.76 -8.97
N SER A 118 -0.83 1.91 -9.59
CA SER A 118 -0.37 3.20 -9.06
C SER A 118 -0.97 3.50 -7.69
N LYS A 119 -2.27 3.19 -7.50
CA LYS A 119 -2.93 3.32 -6.20
C LYS A 119 -2.37 2.33 -5.17
N MET A 120 -2.02 1.10 -5.58
CA MET A 120 -1.42 0.11 -4.68
C MET A 120 -0.06 0.58 -4.12
N LEU A 121 0.78 1.20 -4.96
CA LEU A 121 2.08 1.67 -4.55
C LEU A 121 2.06 3.06 -3.87
N THR A 122 0.95 3.79 -3.94
CA THR A 122 0.79 5.14 -3.39
C THR A 122 -0.43 5.27 -2.48
N PHE A 123 -0.95 4.14 -1.97
CA PHE A 123 -2.15 4.06 -1.12
C PHE A 123 -2.08 4.97 0.11
N PHE A 124 -0.87 5.26 0.59
CA PHE A 124 -0.58 6.07 1.76
C PHE A 124 -0.82 7.58 1.54
N ASN A 125 -1.06 8.04 0.31
CA ASN A 125 -1.27 9.46 0.00
C ASN A 125 -2.58 10.01 0.57
N SER A 126 -3.54 9.16 0.92
CA SER A 126 -4.81 9.55 1.51
C SER A 126 -5.33 8.50 2.48
N GLY A 127 -6.22 8.90 3.39
CA GLY A 127 -6.89 7.99 4.31
C GLY A 127 -6.10 7.66 5.59
N TYR A 128 -4.92 8.25 5.80
CA TYR A 128 -4.07 7.97 6.96
C TYR A 128 -3.57 9.25 7.63
N LYS A 129 -3.41 9.16 8.94
CA LYS A 129 -2.48 9.99 9.71
C LYS A 129 -1.14 9.28 9.71
N TYR A 130 -0.04 10.02 9.55
CA TYR A 130 1.29 9.43 9.48
C TYR A 130 2.29 10.16 10.37
N THR A 131 3.26 9.40 10.89
CA THR A 131 4.40 9.89 11.66
C THR A 131 5.64 9.10 11.27
N LEU A 132 6.82 9.71 11.38
CA LEU A 132 8.06 8.94 11.34
C LEU A 132 8.09 7.97 12.51
N ASP A 133 8.61 6.77 12.26
CA ASP A 133 8.86 5.74 13.25
C ASP A 133 10.36 5.40 13.24
N GLN A 134 10.74 4.24 13.73
CA GLN A 134 12.14 3.80 13.85
C GLN A 134 12.88 3.71 12.51
N VAL A 135 14.20 3.83 12.58
CA VAL A 135 15.12 3.45 11.51
C VAL A 135 15.74 2.10 11.84
N THR A 136 15.70 1.19 10.90
CA THR A 136 16.30 -0.16 11.05
C THR A 136 17.40 -0.37 10.00
N ASN A 137 18.49 -1.01 10.39
CA ASN A 137 19.51 -1.44 9.44
C ASN A 137 19.21 -2.88 8.97
N VAL A 138 19.01 -3.05 7.67
CA VAL A 138 18.76 -4.35 7.06
C VAL A 138 19.83 -4.61 6.00
N LYS A 139 20.75 -5.51 6.27
CA LYS A 139 21.87 -5.87 5.35
C LYS A 139 22.59 -4.62 4.82
N GLY A 140 22.96 -3.69 5.72
CA GLY A 140 23.65 -2.45 5.37
C GLY A 140 22.79 -1.31 4.83
N ARG A 141 21.49 -1.54 4.58
CA ARG A 141 20.56 -0.50 4.13
C ARG A 141 19.80 0.10 5.32
N LYS A 142 19.73 1.42 5.38
CA LYS A 142 18.91 2.14 6.37
C LYS A 142 17.47 2.21 5.90
N ILE A 143 16.57 1.51 6.57
CA ILE A 143 15.14 1.50 6.31
C ILE A 143 14.45 2.42 7.32
N GLN A 144 13.88 3.51 6.85
CA GLN A 144 13.04 4.40 7.65
C GLN A 144 11.60 3.88 7.62
N TYR A 145 11.01 3.67 8.78
CA TYR A 145 9.60 3.35 8.88
C TYR A 145 8.76 4.61 9.00
N VAL A 146 7.62 4.60 8.31
CA VAL A 146 6.53 5.56 8.50
C VAL A 146 5.34 4.78 9.02
N LYS A 147 4.84 5.19 10.19
CA LYS A 147 3.62 4.66 10.78
C LYS A 147 2.42 5.36 10.17
N LEU A 148 1.48 4.59 9.65
CA LEU A 148 0.23 5.03 9.06
C LEU A 148 -0.93 4.53 9.93
N ILE A 149 -1.78 5.44 10.39
CA ILE A 149 -2.97 5.11 11.19
C ILE A 149 -4.19 5.48 10.35
N PRO A 150 -5.09 4.52 10.04
CA PRO A 150 -6.30 4.81 9.28
C PRO A 150 -7.14 5.92 9.95
N ILE A 151 -7.63 6.87 9.15
CA ILE A 151 -8.54 7.93 9.62
C ILE A 151 -9.94 7.35 9.83
N ASN A 152 -10.35 6.40 8.98
CA ASN A 152 -11.64 5.74 9.11
C ASN A 152 -11.63 4.79 10.31
N SER A 153 -12.45 5.07 11.32
CA SER A 153 -12.55 4.26 12.54
C SER A 153 -13.09 2.83 12.28
N LYS A 154 -13.83 2.63 11.17
CA LYS A 154 -14.35 1.31 10.74
C LYS A 154 -13.30 0.44 10.07
N ASP A 155 -12.12 0.99 9.71
CA ASP A 155 -11.02 0.21 9.15
C ASP A 155 -10.60 -0.88 10.14
N GLN A 156 -10.43 -2.12 9.66
CA GLN A 156 -10.02 -3.26 10.48
C GLN A 156 -8.52 -3.24 10.80
N ARG A 157 -7.75 -2.41 10.10
CA ARG A 157 -6.33 -2.18 10.37
C ARG A 157 -6.17 -1.25 11.56
N LYS A 158 -5.31 -1.60 12.47
CA LYS A 158 -4.90 -0.75 13.59
C LYS A 158 -3.87 0.27 13.12
N GLU A 159 -2.86 -0.21 12.40
CA GLU A 159 -1.78 0.59 11.87
C GLU A 159 -1.06 -0.15 10.73
N ILE A 160 -0.34 0.59 9.91
CA ILE A 160 0.58 0.08 8.90
C ILE A 160 1.95 0.69 9.14
N LEU A 161 2.99 -0.13 9.12
CA LEU A 161 4.38 0.33 9.11
C LEU A 161 4.90 0.19 7.69
N LEU A 162 5.18 1.31 7.04
CA LEU A 162 5.74 1.35 5.70
C LEU A 162 7.26 1.58 5.79
N GLY A 163 8.03 0.56 5.48
CA GLY A 163 9.49 0.62 5.44
C GLY A 163 9.98 1.16 4.11
N ILE A 164 10.77 2.22 4.15
CA ILE A 164 11.30 2.94 2.98
C ILE A 164 12.83 2.92 3.06
N ASP A 165 13.47 2.47 2.01
CA ASP A 165 14.93 2.54 1.88
C ASP A 165 15.36 4.00 1.75
N ASN A 166 16.19 4.47 2.70
CA ASN A 166 16.58 5.88 2.77
C ASN A 166 17.41 6.33 1.57
N GLN A 167 18.11 5.44 0.91
CA GLN A 167 18.97 5.76 -0.23
C GLN A 167 18.17 5.79 -1.53
N THR A 168 17.42 4.73 -1.80
CA THR A 168 16.72 4.57 -3.07
C THR A 168 15.34 5.20 -3.08
N LYS A 169 14.74 5.46 -1.91
CA LYS A 169 13.34 5.88 -1.72
C LYS A 169 12.32 4.84 -2.23
N ASN A 170 12.76 3.61 -2.47
CA ASN A 170 11.85 2.52 -2.80
C ASN A 170 11.23 1.94 -1.54
N ILE A 171 10.02 1.41 -1.67
CA ILE A 171 9.37 0.64 -0.60
C ILE A 171 10.17 -0.65 -0.40
N TYR A 172 10.58 -0.89 0.84
CA TYR A 172 11.25 -2.12 1.26
C TYR A 172 10.24 -3.16 1.74
N ASN A 173 9.35 -2.76 2.64
CA ASN A 173 8.28 -3.63 3.12
C ASN A 173 7.07 -2.82 3.59
N LEU A 174 5.96 -3.53 3.73
CA LEU A 174 4.74 -3.06 4.35
C LEU A 174 4.34 -4.07 5.42
N ILE A 175 4.11 -3.59 6.64
CA ILE A 175 3.64 -4.41 7.76
C ILE A 175 2.29 -3.86 8.20
N GLU A 176 1.23 -4.60 7.95
CA GLU A 176 -0.12 -4.27 8.39
C GLU A 176 -0.43 -5.00 9.69
N ILE A 177 -0.94 -4.28 10.67
CA ILE A 177 -1.36 -4.81 11.97
C ILE A 177 -2.87 -4.60 12.10
N GLY A 178 -3.61 -5.68 12.13
CA GLY A 178 -5.05 -5.69 12.30
C GLY A 178 -5.46 -5.50 13.76
N LYS A 179 -6.67 -4.98 13.99
CA LYS A 179 -7.24 -4.78 15.33
C LYS A 179 -7.42 -6.10 16.10
N LYS A 180 -7.58 -7.23 15.40
CA LYS A 180 -7.71 -8.56 15.98
C LYS A 180 -6.38 -9.32 16.14
N GLY A 181 -5.24 -8.64 15.95
CA GLY A 181 -3.92 -9.22 16.16
C GLY A 181 -3.33 -9.92 14.92
N THR A 182 -4.03 -9.92 13.79
CA THR A 182 -3.49 -10.40 12.52
C THR A 182 -2.38 -9.45 12.05
N LYS A 183 -1.25 -10.01 11.65
CA LYS A 183 -0.12 -9.29 11.08
C LYS A 183 0.13 -9.79 9.67
N THR A 184 0.05 -8.91 8.71
CA THR A 184 0.41 -9.17 7.31
C THR A 184 1.70 -8.43 6.99
N THR A 185 2.68 -9.13 6.41
CA THR A 185 3.94 -8.51 6.00
C THR A 185 4.17 -8.80 4.53
N LEU A 186 4.35 -7.74 3.73
CA LEU A 186 4.80 -7.83 2.36
C LEU A 186 6.22 -7.28 2.30
N THR A 187 7.19 -8.12 1.93
CA THR A 187 8.60 -7.72 1.81
C THR A 187 9.03 -7.76 0.36
N VAL A 188 9.58 -6.66 -0.13
CA VAL A 188 10.11 -6.55 -1.49
C VAL A 188 11.48 -7.23 -1.55
N ASN A 189 11.57 -8.30 -2.34
CA ASN A 189 12.80 -9.05 -2.57
C ASN A 189 13.61 -8.47 -3.75
N SER A 190 12.89 -8.00 -4.78
CA SER A 190 13.47 -7.40 -5.99
C SER A 190 12.61 -6.24 -6.43
N PHE A 191 13.23 -5.12 -6.79
CA PHE A 191 12.56 -3.93 -7.34
C PHE A 191 13.35 -3.48 -8.57
N LYS A 192 12.80 -3.74 -9.76
CA LYS A 192 13.41 -3.38 -11.06
C LYS A 192 12.52 -2.39 -11.77
N THR A 193 13.12 -1.38 -12.39
CA THR A 193 12.40 -0.31 -13.07
C THR A 193 12.85 -0.20 -14.52
N ASN A 194 11.94 0.29 -15.37
CA ASN A 194 12.22 0.61 -16.76
C ASN A 194 12.82 -0.56 -17.56
N GLN A 195 12.44 -1.79 -17.17
CA GLN A 195 12.87 -2.98 -17.92
C GLN A 195 12.07 -3.12 -19.22
N PRO A 196 12.68 -3.63 -20.29
CA PRO A 196 11.94 -3.95 -21.51
C PRO A 196 10.79 -4.92 -21.21
N LEU A 197 9.62 -4.64 -21.79
CA LEU A 197 8.43 -5.48 -21.68
C LEU A 197 8.04 -6.01 -23.05
N SER A 198 7.45 -7.21 -23.09
CA SER A 198 6.90 -7.76 -24.33
C SER A 198 5.67 -6.95 -24.77
N LYS A 199 5.40 -6.93 -26.08
CA LYS A 199 4.20 -6.25 -26.63
C LYS A 199 2.89 -6.76 -26.02
N ASN A 200 2.85 -8.04 -25.64
CA ASN A 200 1.67 -8.71 -25.10
C ASN A 200 1.73 -8.88 -23.57
N GLN A 201 2.59 -8.11 -22.87
CA GLN A 201 2.80 -8.28 -21.43
C GLN A 201 1.50 -8.18 -20.61
N PHE A 202 0.57 -7.34 -21.03
CA PHE A 202 -0.70 -7.08 -20.33
C PHE A 202 -1.91 -7.55 -21.15
N THR A 203 -1.71 -8.49 -22.07
CA THR A 203 -2.77 -8.99 -22.94
C THR A 203 -3.21 -10.39 -22.52
N PHE A 204 -4.50 -10.58 -22.33
CA PHE A 204 -5.07 -11.92 -22.20
C PHE A 204 -5.22 -12.55 -23.60
N VAL A 205 -4.62 -13.70 -23.79
CA VAL A 205 -4.66 -14.45 -25.06
C VAL A 205 -5.48 -15.72 -24.84
N LYS A 206 -6.73 -15.74 -25.31
CA LYS A 206 -7.69 -16.83 -25.08
C LYS A 206 -7.16 -18.19 -25.57
N SER A 207 -6.41 -18.23 -26.67
CA SER A 207 -5.85 -19.48 -27.21
C SER A 207 -4.84 -20.17 -26.29
N ASN A 208 -4.30 -19.48 -25.28
CA ASN A 208 -3.43 -20.09 -24.27
C ASN A 208 -4.21 -20.88 -23.21
N TYR A 209 -5.55 -20.83 -23.25
CA TYR A 209 -6.46 -21.43 -22.27
C TYR A 209 -7.59 -22.21 -22.95
N PRO A 210 -7.25 -23.22 -23.79
CA PRO A 210 -8.24 -23.87 -24.66
C PRO A 210 -9.32 -24.66 -23.90
N ASN A 211 -8.98 -25.16 -22.70
CA ASN A 211 -9.88 -25.99 -21.88
C ASN A 211 -10.49 -25.24 -20.70
N TYR A 212 -10.19 -23.93 -20.56
CA TYR A 212 -10.66 -23.16 -19.41
C TYR A 212 -12.10 -22.70 -19.60
N TYR A 213 -12.88 -22.81 -18.55
CA TYR A 213 -14.17 -22.13 -18.47
C TYR A 213 -13.95 -20.61 -18.39
N ILE A 214 -14.57 -19.87 -19.32
CA ILE A 214 -14.42 -18.42 -19.38
C ILE A 214 -15.73 -17.77 -18.97
N ASN A 215 -15.75 -17.18 -17.80
CA ASN A 215 -16.86 -16.42 -17.24
C ASN A 215 -16.67 -14.92 -17.48
N THR A 216 -17.70 -14.21 -17.93
CA THR A 216 -17.67 -12.75 -18.14
C THR A 216 -18.68 -12.10 -17.20
N LEU A 217 -18.19 -11.21 -16.35
CA LEU A 217 -19.00 -10.39 -15.46
C LEU A 217 -19.18 -9.01 -16.10
N ASP A 218 -20.43 -8.62 -16.36
CA ASP A 218 -20.82 -7.32 -16.92
C ASP A 218 -20.87 -6.21 -15.86
#